data_bb60d3e28aab735da9a37db78dc1184f
#
_entry.id   bb60d3e28aab735da9a37db78dc1184f
#
_cell.length_a   1.000
_cell.length_b   1.000
_cell.length_c   1.000
_cell.angle_alpha   90.00
_cell.angle_beta   90.00
_cell.angle_gamma   90.00
#
_symmetry.space_group_name_H-M   'P 1'
#
loop_
_entity.id
_entity.type
_entity.pdbx_description
1 polymer ?
#
loop_
_entity_poly.entity_id
_entity_poly.type
_entity_poly.pdbx_seq_one_letter_code
_entity_poly.pdbx_strand_id
1 'polypeptide(L)'
;MTDTLDKLQRAALLAGAIFSLALPLASRAAPSGPATAMSAHPCAGQPSGLPGPAFMHMILSPGTHFALPAQTARQKGRAARAMNLQRARDWADLCRYRAANAALKHGARVVFMGDSITDFWQDAQPSFFTHGVVDRGISGQTTQQMLVRFWPDVIALHPKIVQILAGTNDIAGNTGPTTEQWYKDDIKAMVTLARANHIHVILGSIPPSKRYWWAPQYRPAGEILRLNAWLSRYARAHHLRFVNYYAHLVSSTGGFRRTLSNDGVHPNRNGFKVMSALARAAIDKPWRHRWARGLHR
;
A
#
# COMPACT_ATOMS: atom_id res chain seq x y z
N MET A 1 46.27 1.96 47.04
CA MET A 1 45.21 2.12 46.05
C MET A 1 43.82 2.24 46.72
N THR A 2 43.69 3.11 47.68
CA THR A 2 42.44 3.27 48.46
C THR A 2 42.11 4.76 48.75
N ASP A 3 42.73 5.68 48.00
CA ASP A 3 42.60 7.14 48.31
C ASP A 3 41.96 7.97 47.15
N THR A 4 41.46 7.33 46.12
CA THR A 4 40.87 8.01 44.94
C THR A 4 39.36 7.89 44.86
N LEU A 5 38.75 7.06 45.67
CA LEU A 5 37.29 6.88 45.68
C LEU A 5 36.56 7.74 46.69
N ASP A 6 37.26 8.26 47.69
CA ASP A 6 36.67 9.08 48.77
C ASP A 6 36.59 10.61 48.42
N LYS A 7 37.28 11.05 47.38
CA LYS A 7 37.23 12.44 46.89
C LYS A 7 36.11 12.73 45.90
N LEU A 8 35.49 11.73 45.35
CA LEU A 8 34.35 11.88 44.40
C LEU A 8 32.96 11.86 45.06
N GLN A 9 32.91 11.43 46.35
CA GLN A 9 31.63 11.43 47.08
C GLN A 9 31.37 12.67 47.92
N ARG A 10 32.36 13.58 48.11
CA ARG A 10 32.20 14.82 48.92
C ARG A 10 31.94 16.08 48.10
N ALA A 11 31.86 16.02 46.77
CA ALA A 11 31.59 17.14 45.89
C ALA A 11 30.10 17.29 45.46
N ALA A 12 29.20 16.48 45.99
CA ALA A 12 27.80 16.47 45.59
C ALA A 12 26.81 17.07 46.60
N LEU A 13 27.31 17.78 47.61
CA LEU A 13 26.44 18.28 48.69
C LEU A 13 26.68 19.76 49.02
N LEU A 14 26.76 20.64 48.03
CA LEU A 14 26.69 22.10 48.25
C LEU A 14 26.56 22.83 46.91
N ALA A 15 25.37 22.88 46.33
CA ALA A 15 24.96 24.01 45.49
C ALA A 15 23.50 23.81 45.03
N GLY A 16 22.65 24.68 45.46
CA GLY A 16 21.52 24.96 44.62
C GLY A 16 20.15 24.98 45.27
N ALA A 17 19.90 25.94 46.08
CA ALA A 17 18.55 26.47 46.20
C ALA A 17 18.17 27.06 44.85
N ILE A 18 17.50 26.28 44.01
CA ILE A 18 16.86 26.76 42.79
C ILE A 18 15.39 27.03 43.13
N PHE A 19 15.04 28.31 43.05
CA PHE A 19 13.67 28.81 43.06
C PHE A 19 12.84 28.03 42.02
N SER A 20 12.01 27.13 42.51
CA SER A 20 10.95 26.52 41.70
C SER A 20 9.83 27.54 41.55
N LEU A 21 9.85 28.31 40.45
CA LEU A 21 8.67 28.99 39.94
C LEU A 21 7.74 27.88 39.45
N ALA A 22 6.84 27.44 40.31
CA ALA A 22 5.70 26.63 39.96
C ALA A 22 4.77 27.47 39.10
N LEU A 23 4.96 27.39 37.78
CA LEU A 23 3.91 27.76 36.85
C LEU A 23 2.73 26.79 37.11
N PRO A 24 1.50 27.28 37.25
CA PRO A 24 0.36 26.41 37.36
C PRO A 24 0.29 25.61 36.05
N LEU A 25 0.59 24.30 36.11
CA LEU A 25 0.18 23.35 35.10
C LEU A 25 -1.33 23.45 35.04
N ALA A 26 -1.84 24.15 34.03
CA ALA A 26 -3.25 24.06 33.67
C ALA A 26 -3.54 22.59 33.47
N SER A 27 -4.19 21.99 34.45
CA SER A 27 -4.73 20.66 34.40
C SER A 27 -5.70 20.65 33.22
N ARG A 28 -5.23 20.23 32.04
CA ARG A 28 -6.11 19.82 30.99
C ARG A 28 -6.84 18.60 31.56
N ALA A 29 -8.10 18.79 31.95
CA ALA A 29 -8.98 17.71 32.27
C ALA A 29 -8.85 16.67 31.17
N ALA A 30 -8.41 15.48 31.52
CA ALA A 30 -8.46 14.35 30.60
C ALA A 30 -9.91 14.21 30.13
N PRO A 31 -10.17 14.01 28.85
CA PRO A 31 -11.52 13.80 28.39
C PRO A 31 -12.11 12.62 29.17
N SER A 32 -13.21 12.87 29.87
CA SER A 32 -13.96 11.88 30.63
C SER A 32 -14.70 10.92 29.67
N GLY A 33 -13.93 10.12 28.94
CA GLY A 33 -14.40 9.04 28.10
C GLY A 33 -14.13 7.69 28.77
N PRO A 34 -14.82 6.62 28.39
CA PRO A 34 -14.56 5.30 28.93
C PRO A 34 -13.10 4.93 28.74
N ALA A 35 -12.50 4.33 29.77
CA ALA A 35 -11.08 3.94 29.82
C ALA A 35 -10.78 2.74 28.89
N THR A 36 -11.06 2.89 27.59
CA THR A 36 -10.78 1.88 26.57
C THR A 36 -10.01 2.51 25.41
N ALA A 37 -9.17 1.70 24.74
CA ALA A 37 -8.47 2.12 23.53
C ALA A 37 -9.38 2.19 22.30
N MET A 38 -10.65 1.78 22.39
CA MET A 38 -11.62 1.88 21.30
C MET A 38 -12.12 3.30 21.17
N SER A 39 -11.83 3.95 20.04
CA SER A 39 -12.19 5.33 19.74
C SER A 39 -13.27 5.41 18.69
N ALA A 40 -14.22 6.34 18.87
CA ALA A 40 -15.19 6.68 17.82
C ALA A 40 -14.52 7.39 16.61
N HIS A 41 -13.35 8.01 16.84
CA HIS A 41 -12.62 8.78 15.84
C HIS A 41 -11.15 8.34 15.72
N PRO A 42 -10.87 7.07 15.37
CA PRO A 42 -9.50 6.54 15.33
C PRO A 42 -8.61 7.23 14.29
N CYS A 43 -9.23 7.89 13.30
CA CYS A 43 -8.53 8.56 12.20
C CYS A 43 -8.25 10.06 12.45
N ALA A 44 -8.64 10.60 13.60
CA ALA A 44 -8.42 12.02 13.90
C ALA A 44 -6.92 12.35 13.95
N GLY A 45 -6.50 13.36 13.17
CA GLY A 45 -5.10 13.81 13.11
C GLY A 45 -4.13 12.87 12.40
N GLN A 46 -4.62 11.88 11.66
CA GLN A 46 -3.79 11.04 10.78
C GLN A 46 -3.38 11.85 9.52
N PRO A 47 -2.10 11.89 9.16
CA PRO A 47 -1.67 12.56 7.94
C PRO A 47 -2.18 11.78 6.71
N SER A 48 -2.60 12.48 5.67
CA SER A 48 -2.82 11.86 4.36
C SER A 48 -1.46 11.51 3.76
N GLY A 49 -1.20 10.23 3.54
CA GLY A 49 0.06 9.73 2.96
C GLY A 49 0.20 9.96 1.45
N LEU A 50 -0.43 10.99 0.88
CA LEU A 50 -0.38 11.26 -0.55
C LEU A 50 0.98 11.78 -0.99
N PRO A 51 1.54 11.27 -2.10
CA PRO A 51 2.73 11.80 -2.71
C PRO A 51 2.51 13.25 -3.17
N GLY A 52 3.53 14.09 -3.01
CA GLY A 52 3.44 15.49 -3.43
C GLY A 52 3.35 15.64 -4.97
N PRO A 53 2.78 16.78 -5.47
CA PRO A 53 2.56 17.01 -6.91
C PRO A 53 3.82 16.89 -7.77
N ALA A 54 4.98 17.35 -7.29
CA ALA A 54 6.25 17.26 -8.01
C ALA A 54 6.70 15.79 -8.21
N PHE A 55 6.52 14.95 -7.20
CA PHE A 55 6.80 13.51 -7.29
C PHE A 55 5.86 12.85 -8.31
N MET A 56 4.56 13.14 -8.22
CA MET A 56 3.57 12.61 -9.17
C MET A 56 3.86 13.04 -10.61
N HIS A 57 4.32 14.28 -10.82
CA HIS A 57 4.76 14.75 -12.13
C HIS A 57 5.94 13.93 -12.67
N MET A 58 6.97 13.68 -11.86
CA MET A 58 8.12 12.87 -12.26
C MET A 58 7.74 11.43 -12.62
N ILE A 59 6.80 10.84 -11.91
CA ILE A 59 6.32 9.48 -12.20
C ILE A 59 5.45 9.46 -13.46
N LEU A 60 4.46 10.33 -13.54
CA LEU A 60 3.36 10.19 -14.50
C LEU A 60 3.62 10.85 -15.86
N SER A 61 4.42 11.90 -15.94
CA SER A 61 4.63 12.61 -17.22
C SER A 61 5.63 11.86 -18.10
N PRO A 62 5.22 11.33 -19.27
CA PRO A 62 6.10 10.52 -20.11
C PRO A 62 7.36 11.30 -20.53
N GLY A 63 8.50 10.62 -20.47
CA GLY A 63 9.80 11.21 -20.86
C GLY A 63 10.44 12.12 -19.81
N THR A 64 9.79 12.32 -18.66
CA THR A 64 10.40 13.08 -17.55
C THR A 64 11.55 12.27 -16.95
N HIS A 65 12.67 12.94 -16.71
CA HIS A 65 13.79 12.32 -15.98
C HIS A 65 13.41 12.12 -14.52
N PHE A 66 13.46 10.87 -14.06
CA PHE A 66 13.23 10.55 -12.65
C PHE A 66 14.49 10.79 -11.85
N ALA A 67 14.48 11.81 -11.00
CA ALA A 67 15.54 12.12 -10.06
C ALA A 67 14.95 12.62 -8.75
N LEU A 68 15.13 11.87 -7.68
CA LEU A 68 14.70 12.30 -6.36
C LEU A 68 15.55 13.50 -5.91
N PRO A 69 14.93 14.60 -5.42
CA PRO A 69 15.67 15.70 -4.87
C PRO A 69 16.48 15.24 -3.65
N ALA A 70 17.69 15.80 -3.53
CA ALA A 70 18.52 15.57 -2.34
C ALA A 70 17.75 16.04 -1.09
N GLN A 71 17.64 15.15 -0.12
CA GLN A 71 17.00 15.47 1.16
C GLN A 71 18.06 15.70 2.23
N THR A 72 17.88 16.75 3.02
CA THR A 72 18.69 16.97 4.23
C THR A 72 18.44 15.89 5.26
N ALA A 73 19.39 15.68 6.18
CA ALA A 73 19.22 14.73 7.29
C ALA A 73 17.95 15.03 8.12
N ARG A 74 17.62 16.32 8.31
CA ARG A 74 16.41 16.76 9.01
C ARG A 74 15.14 16.35 8.28
N GLN A 75 15.09 16.51 6.95
CA GLN A 75 13.93 16.09 6.12
C GLN A 75 13.74 14.59 6.15
N LYS A 76 14.82 13.82 6.00
CA LYS A 76 14.79 12.35 6.12
C LYS A 76 14.30 11.90 7.49
N GLY A 77 14.80 12.51 8.57
CA GLY A 77 14.37 12.20 9.93
C GLY A 77 12.89 12.52 10.20
N ARG A 78 12.37 13.63 9.65
CA ARG A 78 10.94 13.98 9.75
C ARG A 78 10.07 12.97 9.01
N ALA A 79 10.43 12.60 7.78
CA ALA A 79 9.71 11.61 6.99
C ALA A 79 9.69 10.24 7.67
N ALA A 80 10.84 9.79 8.20
CA ALA A 80 10.94 8.52 8.93
C ALA A 80 10.06 8.53 10.19
N ARG A 81 10.06 9.61 10.98
CA ARG A 81 9.20 9.73 12.16
C ARG A 81 7.71 9.71 11.81
N ALA A 82 7.30 10.43 10.76
CA ALA A 82 5.91 10.44 10.30
C ALA A 82 5.45 9.05 9.88
N MET A 83 6.28 8.34 9.12
CA MET A 83 6.00 6.96 8.68
C MET A 83 5.94 5.97 9.85
N ASN A 84 6.88 6.08 10.81
CA ASN A 84 6.87 5.22 11.99
C ASN A 84 5.63 5.48 12.88
N LEU A 85 5.23 6.73 13.03
CA LEU A 85 4.03 7.10 13.79
C LEU A 85 2.75 6.57 13.10
N GLN A 86 2.65 6.71 11.79
CA GLN A 86 1.54 6.16 11.01
C GLN A 86 1.49 4.63 11.15
N ARG A 87 2.62 3.93 10.98
CA ARG A 87 2.70 2.48 11.15
C ARG A 87 2.35 2.01 12.57
N ALA A 88 2.74 2.76 13.60
CA ALA A 88 2.41 2.42 14.98
C ALA A 88 0.93 2.62 15.32
N ARG A 89 0.25 3.56 14.66
CA ARG A 89 -1.16 3.90 14.93
C ARG A 89 -2.14 3.19 14.01
N ASP A 90 -1.75 3.03 12.75
CA ASP A 90 -2.59 2.47 11.69
C ASP A 90 -1.70 1.76 10.66
N TRP A 91 -1.20 0.57 11.01
CA TRP A 91 -0.22 -0.17 10.21
C TRP A 91 -0.69 -0.45 8.78
N ALA A 92 -1.97 -0.75 8.62
CA ALA A 92 -2.57 -1.06 7.33
C ALA A 92 -3.20 0.16 6.64
N ASP A 93 -3.09 1.37 7.25
CA ASP A 93 -3.68 2.60 6.76
C ASP A 93 -5.20 2.49 6.52
N LEU A 94 -5.91 1.93 7.51
CA LEU A 94 -7.37 1.74 7.49
C LEU A 94 -8.13 3.06 7.37
N CYS A 95 -7.49 4.15 7.78
CA CYS A 95 -8.06 5.49 7.72
C CYS A 95 -8.06 6.11 6.32
N ARG A 96 -7.21 5.62 5.42
CA ARG A 96 -6.95 6.21 4.11
C ARG A 96 -8.21 6.41 3.25
N TYR A 97 -9.05 5.40 3.21
CA TYR A 97 -10.25 5.40 2.38
C TYR A 97 -11.55 5.49 3.15
N ARG A 98 -11.50 5.61 4.48
CA ARG A 98 -12.70 5.60 5.34
C ARG A 98 -13.77 6.62 4.90
N ALA A 99 -13.37 7.86 4.68
CA ALA A 99 -14.30 8.92 4.24
C ALA A 99 -14.80 8.67 2.80
N ALA A 100 -13.91 8.27 1.90
CA ALA A 100 -14.27 7.96 0.52
C ALA A 100 -15.19 6.74 0.44
N ASN A 101 -14.98 5.72 1.28
CA ASN A 101 -15.87 4.56 1.37
C ASN A 101 -17.25 4.94 1.87
N ALA A 102 -17.34 5.77 2.91
CA ALA A 102 -18.61 6.26 3.45
C ALA A 102 -19.39 7.15 2.46
N ALA A 103 -18.70 7.82 1.54
CA ALA A 103 -19.32 8.64 0.50
C ALA A 103 -19.92 7.84 -0.67
N LEU A 104 -19.63 6.55 -0.79
CA LEU A 104 -20.16 5.68 -1.85
C LEU A 104 -21.61 5.25 -1.54
N LYS A 105 -22.57 6.06 -1.96
CA LYS A 105 -24.02 5.85 -1.68
C LYS A 105 -24.57 4.51 -2.19
N HIS A 106 -24.01 3.96 -3.27
CA HIS A 106 -24.49 2.74 -3.94
C HIS A 106 -23.44 1.62 -3.99
N GLY A 107 -22.40 1.71 -3.15
CA GLY A 107 -21.27 0.79 -3.21
C GLY A 107 -20.40 0.99 -4.45
N ALA A 108 -19.53 0.03 -4.72
CA ALA A 108 -18.66 0.04 -5.89
C ALA A 108 -19.08 -1.04 -6.90
N ARG A 109 -18.91 -0.80 -8.20
CA ARG A 109 -19.05 -1.84 -9.22
C ARG A 109 -17.78 -2.68 -9.33
N VAL A 110 -16.63 -2.04 -9.32
CA VAL A 110 -15.30 -2.66 -9.40
C VAL A 110 -14.38 -1.96 -8.41
N VAL A 111 -13.67 -2.72 -7.61
CA VAL A 111 -12.61 -2.21 -6.73
C VAL A 111 -11.25 -2.63 -7.26
N PHE A 112 -10.33 -1.68 -7.35
CA PHE A 112 -8.92 -1.92 -7.62
C PHE A 112 -8.16 -1.89 -6.30
N MET A 113 -7.81 -3.05 -5.77
CA MET A 113 -7.00 -3.23 -4.57
C MET A 113 -5.54 -3.37 -4.97
N GLY A 114 -4.66 -2.56 -4.36
CA GLY A 114 -3.23 -2.62 -4.68
C GLY A 114 -2.35 -1.66 -3.89
N ASP A 115 -1.14 -1.49 -4.41
CA ASP A 115 -0.09 -0.62 -3.89
C ASP A 115 -0.01 0.73 -4.63
N SER A 116 1.18 1.34 -4.71
CA SER A 116 1.43 2.60 -5.42
C SER A 116 1.08 2.54 -6.91
N ILE A 117 1.20 1.38 -7.54
CA ILE A 117 0.85 1.22 -8.95
C ILE A 117 -0.67 1.37 -9.14
N THR A 118 -1.45 0.95 -8.17
CA THR A 118 -2.89 1.18 -8.16
C THR A 118 -3.21 2.62 -7.73
N ASP A 119 -2.62 3.10 -6.64
CA ASP A 119 -2.81 4.45 -6.08
C ASP A 119 -2.60 5.57 -7.12
N PHE A 120 -1.54 5.46 -7.95
CA PHE A 120 -1.24 6.45 -9.00
C PHE A 120 -2.07 6.30 -10.28
N TRP A 121 -2.80 5.20 -10.41
CA TRP A 121 -3.56 4.92 -11.63
C TRP A 121 -4.73 5.88 -11.80
N GLN A 122 -5.40 6.24 -10.72
CA GLN A 122 -6.49 7.22 -10.77
C GLN A 122 -6.00 8.59 -11.24
N ASP A 123 -4.83 9.05 -10.77
CA ASP A 123 -4.24 10.32 -11.21
C ASP A 123 -3.74 10.27 -12.67
N ALA A 124 -3.30 9.10 -13.12
CA ALA A 124 -2.86 8.91 -14.48
C ALA A 124 -4.01 8.82 -15.48
N GLN A 125 -5.13 8.18 -15.10
CA GLN A 125 -6.28 7.85 -15.95
C GLN A 125 -7.61 8.08 -15.21
N PRO A 126 -7.95 9.33 -14.84
CA PRO A 126 -9.13 9.61 -14.01
C PRO A 126 -10.44 9.16 -14.68
N SER A 127 -10.53 9.20 -16.01
CA SER A 127 -11.70 8.74 -16.76
C SER A 127 -11.94 7.22 -16.68
N PHE A 128 -10.94 6.45 -16.27
CA PHE A 128 -11.07 5.01 -16.05
C PHE A 128 -11.81 4.71 -14.73
N PHE A 129 -11.58 5.54 -13.72
CA PHE A 129 -12.16 5.40 -12.37
C PHE A 129 -13.47 6.17 -12.23
N THR A 130 -14.41 5.88 -13.11
CA THR A 130 -15.77 6.43 -13.15
C THR A 130 -16.80 5.31 -13.12
N HIS A 131 -18.09 5.66 -13.02
CA HIS A 131 -19.20 4.68 -13.08
C HIS A 131 -19.04 3.48 -12.11
N GLY A 132 -18.67 3.78 -10.86
CA GLY A 132 -18.51 2.78 -9.80
C GLY A 132 -17.24 1.95 -9.88
N VAL A 133 -16.26 2.31 -10.73
CA VAL A 133 -14.89 1.80 -10.65
C VAL A 133 -14.12 2.67 -9.66
N VAL A 134 -13.59 2.08 -8.60
CA VAL A 134 -12.92 2.81 -7.54
C VAL A 134 -11.51 2.30 -7.31
N ASP A 135 -10.59 3.22 -7.07
CA ASP A 135 -9.23 2.97 -6.67
C ASP A 135 -9.14 2.79 -5.15
N ARG A 136 -8.49 1.71 -4.73
CA ARG A 136 -8.13 1.41 -3.35
C ARG A 136 -6.67 0.97 -3.26
N GLY A 137 -5.81 1.65 -4.04
CA GLY A 137 -4.35 1.54 -3.95
C GLY A 137 -3.81 2.33 -2.77
N ILE A 138 -2.79 1.82 -2.10
CA ILE A 138 -2.04 2.57 -1.09
C ILE A 138 -0.55 2.36 -1.31
N SER A 139 0.16 3.45 -1.57
CA SER A 139 1.58 3.44 -1.87
C SER A 139 2.41 2.72 -0.81
N GLY A 140 3.29 1.84 -1.25
CA GLY A 140 4.23 1.12 -0.38
C GLY A 140 3.67 -0.12 0.32
N GLN A 141 2.38 -0.43 0.17
CA GLN A 141 1.76 -1.56 0.87
C GLN A 141 2.16 -2.92 0.30
N THR A 142 2.29 -3.88 1.22
CA THR A 142 2.45 -5.32 0.97
C THR A 142 1.11 -6.03 1.02
N THR A 143 1.09 -7.30 0.58
CA THR A 143 -0.12 -8.15 0.63
C THR A 143 -0.68 -8.30 2.04
N GLN A 144 0.16 -8.35 3.07
CA GLN A 144 -0.26 -8.42 4.48
C GLN A 144 -1.10 -7.21 4.88
N GLN A 145 -0.68 -5.99 4.51
CA GLN A 145 -1.43 -4.77 4.78
C GLN A 145 -2.74 -4.72 3.98
N MET A 146 -2.70 -5.14 2.71
CA MET A 146 -3.89 -5.24 1.86
C MET A 146 -4.91 -6.22 2.44
N LEU A 147 -4.47 -7.37 2.97
CA LEU A 147 -5.36 -8.35 3.59
C LEU A 147 -6.06 -7.77 4.83
N VAL A 148 -5.36 -7.02 5.69
CA VAL A 148 -5.95 -6.38 6.89
C VAL A 148 -7.06 -5.41 6.51
N ARG A 149 -6.88 -4.61 5.44
CA ARG A 149 -7.89 -3.64 4.99
C ARG A 149 -8.86 -4.19 3.93
N PHE A 150 -8.77 -5.47 3.59
CA PHE A 150 -9.57 -6.05 2.53
C PHE A 150 -11.08 -5.98 2.84
N TRP A 151 -11.45 -6.12 4.11
CA TRP A 151 -12.85 -5.98 4.51
C TRP A 151 -13.39 -4.57 4.29
N PRO A 152 -12.85 -3.50 4.91
CA PRO A 152 -13.40 -2.15 4.78
C PRO A 152 -13.28 -1.56 3.37
N ASP A 153 -12.24 -1.93 2.61
CA ASP A 153 -11.95 -1.30 1.32
C ASP A 153 -12.45 -2.12 0.11
N VAL A 154 -12.87 -3.38 0.33
CA VAL A 154 -13.42 -4.23 -0.73
C VAL A 154 -14.76 -4.80 -0.32
N ILE A 155 -14.80 -5.66 0.70
CA ILE A 155 -16.01 -6.44 1.03
C ILE A 155 -17.19 -5.52 1.38
N ALA A 156 -16.96 -4.56 2.25
CA ALA A 156 -17.98 -3.61 2.71
C ALA A 156 -18.51 -2.66 1.60
N LEU A 157 -17.83 -2.59 0.46
CA LEU A 157 -18.26 -1.82 -0.71
C LEU A 157 -19.16 -2.61 -1.66
N HIS A 158 -19.39 -3.91 -1.38
CA HIS A 158 -20.22 -4.82 -2.15
C HIS A 158 -19.97 -4.80 -3.67
N PRO A 159 -18.71 -4.84 -4.15
CA PRO A 159 -18.43 -4.77 -5.56
C PRO A 159 -18.83 -6.06 -6.28
N LYS A 160 -19.08 -5.97 -7.59
CA LYS A 160 -19.21 -7.17 -8.44
C LYS A 160 -17.86 -7.80 -8.74
N ILE A 161 -16.81 -6.99 -8.79
CA ILE A 161 -15.45 -7.40 -9.19
C ILE A 161 -14.43 -6.72 -8.27
N VAL A 162 -13.40 -7.47 -7.87
CA VAL A 162 -12.17 -6.91 -7.32
C VAL A 162 -10.99 -7.27 -8.23
N GLN A 163 -10.17 -6.30 -8.59
CA GLN A 163 -8.85 -6.55 -9.14
C GLN A 163 -7.82 -6.42 -8.02
N ILE A 164 -6.95 -7.43 -7.88
CA ILE A 164 -5.83 -7.43 -6.93
C ILE A 164 -4.53 -7.33 -7.72
N LEU A 165 -3.76 -6.27 -7.46
CA LEU A 165 -2.44 -6.03 -8.03
C LEU A 165 -1.45 -5.76 -6.89
N ALA A 166 -0.62 -6.75 -6.56
CA ALA A 166 0.24 -6.75 -5.40
C ALA A 166 1.53 -7.55 -5.63
N GLY A 167 2.56 -7.28 -4.84
CA GLY A 167 3.79 -8.06 -4.79
C GLY A 167 5.07 -7.24 -4.97
N THR A 168 5.03 -6.06 -5.55
CA THR A 168 6.19 -5.18 -5.71
C THR A 168 6.85 -4.88 -4.36
N ASN A 169 6.06 -4.52 -3.37
CA ASN A 169 6.53 -4.13 -2.05
C ASN A 169 6.83 -5.32 -1.14
N ASP A 170 6.21 -6.46 -1.38
CA ASP A 170 6.56 -7.74 -0.74
C ASP A 170 7.99 -8.13 -1.12
N ILE A 171 8.31 -8.12 -2.43
CA ILE A 171 9.66 -8.38 -2.94
C ILE A 171 10.68 -7.35 -2.44
N ALA A 172 10.25 -6.10 -2.25
CA ALA A 172 11.09 -5.03 -1.71
C ALA A 172 11.28 -5.10 -0.19
N GLY A 173 10.52 -5.95 0.52
CA GLY A 173 10.59 -6.08 1.98
C GLY A 173 10.09 -4.85 2.74
N ASN A 174 9.12 -4.13 2.23
CA ASN A 174 8.66 -2.85 2.80
C ASN A 174 8.10 -2.97 4.23
N THR A 175 7.59 -4.12 4.62
CA THR A 175 7.09 -4.41 5.98
C THR A 175 8.02 -5.35 6.76
N GLY A 176 9.24 -5.55 6.28
CA GLY A 176 10.21 -6.49 6.81
C GLY A 176 10.35 -7.74 5.94
N PRO A 177 11.15 -8.71 6.39
CA PRO A 177 11.34 -9.97 5.68
C PRO A 177 10.01 -10.70 5.47
N THR A 178 9.81 -11.21 4.26
CA THR A 178 8.66 -12.05 3.91
C THR A 178 9.12 -13.27 3.11
N THR A 179 8.21 -14.19 2.81
CA THR A 179 8.47 -15.38 2.00
C THR A 179 7.51 -15.45 0.84
N GLU A 180 7.89 -16.16 -0.24
CA GLU A 180 6.94 -16.47 -1.32
C GLU A 180 5.67 -17.14 -0.79
N GLN A 181 5.80 -17.98 0.27
CA GLN A 181 4.65 -18.68 0.84
C GLN A 181 3.69 -17.72 1.52
N TRP A 182 4.16 -16.76 2.32
CA TRP A 182 3.31 -15.75 2.97
C TRP A 182 2.60 -14.88 1.93
N TYR A 183 3.32 -14.41 0.91
CA TYR A 183 2.68 -13.70 -0.22
C TYR A 183 1.55 -14.53 -0.84
N LYS A 184 1.81 -15.83 -1.12
CA LYS A 184 0.82 -16.73 -1.71
C LYS A 184 -0.38 -16.94 -0.80
N ASP A 185 -0.17 -17.04 0.50
CA ASP A 185 -1.24 -17.24 1.48
C ASP A 185 -2.11 -15.99 1.64
N ASP A 186 -1.53 -14.80 1.61
CA ASP A 186 -2.27 -13.54 1.61
C ASP A 186 -3.15 -13.40 0.36
N ILE A 187 -2.61 -13.69 -0.83
CA ILE A 187 -3.40 -13.70 -2.08
C ILE A 187 -4.55 -14.72 -1.99
N LYS A 188 -4.29 -15.94 -1.51
CA LYS A 188 -5.33 -16.96 -1.33
C LYS A 188 -6.41 -16.51 -0.34
N ALA A 189 -6.01 -15.88 0.77
CA ALA A 189 -6.93 -15.36 1.78
C ALA A 189 -7.85 -14.27 1.18
N MET A 190 -7.30 -13.28 0.49
CA MET A 190 -8.09 -12.23 -0.19
C MET A 190 -9.04 -12.83 -1.25
N VAL A 191 -8.58 -13.80 -2.03
CA VAL A 191 -9.43 -14.51 -3.02
C VAL A 191 -10.56 -15.27 -2.33
N THR A 192 -10.28 -15.95 -1.21
CA THR A 192 -11.27 -16.69 -0.42
C THR A 192 -12.34 -15.75 0.14
N LEU A 193 -11.91 -14.63 0.74
CA LEU A 193 -12.83 -13.60 1.25
C LEU A 193 -13.71 -13.03 0.14
N ALA A 194 -13.13 -12.68 -1.01
CA ALA A 194 -13.90 -12.17 -2.15
C ALA A 194 -14.96 -13.17 -2.62
N ARG A 195 -14.56 -14.44 -2.80
CA ARG A 195 -15.48 -15.51 -3.26
C ARG A 195 -16.59 -15.81 -2.28
N ALA A 196 -16.28 -15.84 -0.97
CA ALA A 196 -17.28 -16.03 0.09
C ALA A 196 -18.33 -14.91 0.10
N ASN A 197 -17.99 -13.73 -0.45
CA ASN A 197 -18.89 -12.59 -0.59
C ASN A 197 -19.39 -12.40 -2.03
N HIS A 198 -19.34 -13.44 -2.87
CA HIS A 198 -19.82 -13.44 -4.27
C HIS A 198 -19.16 -12.38 -5.17
N ILE A 199 -17.92 -11.99 -4.87
CA ILE A 199 -17.14 -11.03 -5.64
C ILE A 199 -16.26 -11.79 -6.62
N HIS A 200 -16.34 -11.45 -7.91
CA HIS A 200 -15.43 -11.97 -8.93
C HIS A 200 -14.03 -11.38 -8.77
N VAL A 201 -13.00 -12.21 -8.93
CA VAL A 201 -11.62 -11.80 -8.75
C VAL A 201 -10.87 -11.75 -10.09
N ILE A 202 -10.16 -10.65 -10.30
CA ILE A 202 -9.15 -10.47 -11.33
C ILE A 202 -7.79 -10.39 -10.62
N LEU A 203 -6.85 -11.27 -10.96
CA LEU A 203 -5.47 -11.16 -10.50
C LEU A 203 -4.64 -10.47 -11.59
N GLY A 204 -3.97 -9.36 -11.22
CA GLY A 204 -2.99 -8.70 -12.07
C GLY A 204 -1.60 -9.29 -11.87
N SER A 205 -0.83 -9.48 -12.95
CA SER A 205 0.59 -9.80 -12.81
C SER A 205 1.35 -8.61 -12.23
N ILE A 206 2.36 -8.88 -11.41
CA ILE A 206 3.32 -7.89 -10.92
C ILE A 206 4.05 -7.30 -12.13
N PRO A 207 4.09 -5.96 -12.30
CA PRO A 207 4.79 -5.31 -13.40
C PRO A 207 6.31 -5.57 -13.37
N PRO A 208 6.99 -5.41 -14.50
CA PRO A 208 8.43 -5.67 -14.56
C PRO A 208 9.23 -4.62 -13.78
N SER A 209 10.28 -5.06 -13.10
CA SER A 209 11.32 -4.18 -12.57
C SER A 209 12.64 -4.93 -12.44
N LYS A 210 13.75 -4.24 -12.72
CA LYS A 210 15.10 -4.77 -12.49
C LYS A 210 15.69 -4.32 -11.16
N ARG A 211 15.19 -3.22 -10.61
CA ARG A 211 15.73 -2.57 -9.43
C ARG A 211 14.69 -1.67 -8.80
N TYR A 212 14.63 -1.68 -7.50
CA TYR A 212 13.85 -0.71 -6.74
C TYR A 212 14.76 0.42 -6.26
N TRP A 213 14.43 1.69 -6.55
CA TRP A 213 15.27 2.83 -6.16
C TRP A 213 15.29 3.06 -4.64
N TRP A 214 14.26 2.60 -3.92
CA TRP A 214 14.19 2.66 -2.45
C TRP A 214 14.77 1.42 -1.76
N ALA A 215 14.97 0.31 -2.49
CA ALA A 215 15.52 -0.96 -1.99
C ALA A 215 16.58 -1.49 -2.99
N PRO A 216 17.67 -0.74 -3.23
CA PRO A 216 18.62 -0.99 -4.32
C PRO A 216 19.45 -2.26 -4.18
N GLN A 217 19.43 -2.89 -2.99
CA GLN A 217 20.10 -4.17 -2.71
C GLN A 217 19.38 -5.36 -3.38
N TYR A 218 18.09 -5.25 -3.69
CA TYR A 218 17.32 -6.34 -4.27
C TYR A 218 17.39 -6.35 -5.81
N ARG A 219 17.25 -7.55 -6.38
CA ARG A 219 17.18 -7.81 -7.82
C ARG A 219 15.87 -8.53 -8.12
N PRO A 220 14.76 -7.79 -8.28
CA PRO A 220 13.41 -8.35 -8.25
C PRO A 220 13.02 -9.17 -9.48
N ALA A 221 13.71 -9.04 -10.61
CA ALA A 221 13.23 -9.59 -11.89
C ALA A 221 12.93 -11.10 -11.86
N GLY A 222 13.80 -11.90 -11.24
CA GLY A 222 13.60 -13.35 -11.12
C GLY A 222 12.41 -13.69 -10.22
N GLU A 223 12.24 -12.98 -9.10
CA GLU A 223 11.13 -13.16 -8.17
C GLU A 223 9.80 -12.79 -8.82
N ILE A 224 9.75 -11.66 -9.53
CA ILE A 224 8.58 -11.22 -10.29
C ILE A 224 8.13 -12.32 -11.27
N LEU A 225 9.05 -12.94 -11.99
CA LEU A 225 8.73 -14.01 -12.93
C LEU A 225 8.16 -15.24 -12.22
N ARG A 226 8.76 -15.67 -11.10
CA ARG A 226 8.28 -16.83 -10.32
C ARG A 226 6.87 -16.59 -9.76
N LEU A 227 6.65 -15.42 -9.15
CA LEU A 227 5.34 -15.07 -8.60
C LEU A 227 4.28 -14.89 -9.69
N ASN A 228 4.60 -14.27 -10.81
CA ASN A 228 3.69 -14.15 -11.95
C ASN A 228 3.32 -15.50 -12.56
N ALA A 229 4.27 -16.42 -12.66
CA ALA A 229 3.99 -17.79 -13.10
C ALA A 229 3.06 -18.52 -12.12
N TRP A 230 3.25 -18.32 -10.82
CA TRP A 230 2.36 -18.87 -9.79
C TRP A 230 0.96 -18.21 -9.88
N LEU A 231 0.85 -16.88 -9.94
CA LEU A 231 -0.43 -16.16 -10.06
C LEU A 231 -1.25 -16.67 -11.27
N SER A 232 -0.59 -16.84 -12.42
CA SER A 232 -1.24 -17.34 -13.63
C SER A 232 -1.76 -18.78 -13.47
N ARG A 233 -0.95 -19.68 -12.88
CA ARG A 233 -1.38 -21.06 -12.57
C ARG A 233 -2.51 -21.09 -11.55
N TYR A 234 -2.39 -20.33 -10.47
CA TYR A 234 -3.40 -20.24 -9.43
C TYR A 234 -4.73 -19.71 -9.98
N ALA A 235 -4.70 -18.63 -10.76
CA ALA A 235 -5.88 -18.09 -11.38
C ALA A 235 -6.58 -19.13 -12.30
N ARG A 236 -5.81 -19.88 -13.09
CA ARG A 236 -6.35 -20.94 -13.96
C ARG A 236 -6.98 -22.07 -13.14
N ALA A 237 -6.29 -22.57 -12.13
CA ALA A 237 -6.76 -23.66 -11.28
C ALA A 237 -8.05 -23.31 -10.52
N HIS A 238 -8.22 -22.03 -10.15
CA HIS A 238 -9.36 -21.55 -9.40
C HIS A 238 -10.41 -20.82 -10.25
N HIS A 239 -10.31 -20.89 -11.59
CA HIS A 239 -11.23 -20.24 -12.53
C HIS A 239 -11.35 -18.72 -12.32
N LEU A 240 -10.28 -18.06 -11.90
CA LEU A 240 -10.18 -16.63 -11.79
C LEU A 240 -9.73 -16.01 -13.11
N ARG A 241 -9.94 -14.71 -13.29
CA ARG A 241 -9.31 -13.96 -14.38
C ARG A 241 -7.88 -13.58 -13.99
N PHE A 242 -7.01 -13.66 -15.00
CA PHE A 242 -5.63 -13.20 -14.88
C PHE A 242 -5.35 -12.16 -15.98
N VAL A 243 -4.86 -10.99 -15.58
CA VAL A 243 -4.41 -9.95 -16.51
C VAL A 243 -2.89 -9.90 -16.49
N ASN A 244 -2.27 -10.25 -17.61
CA ASN A 244 -0.83 -10.27 -17.74
C ASN A 244 -0.28 -8.88 -18.10
N TYR A 245 -0.26 -7.94 -17.17
CA TYR A 245 0.34 -6.62 -17.37
C TYR A 245 1.83 -6.71 -17.69
N TYR A 246 2.54 -7.65 -17.04
CA TYR A 246 3.98 -7.85 -17.23
C TYR A 246 4.35 -7.96 -18.70
N ALA A 247 3.68 -8.84 -19.44
CA ALA A 247 3.99 -9.10 -20.86
C ALA A 247 3.86 -7.84 -21.75
N HIS A 248 2.97 -6.93 -21.39
CA HIS A 248 2.74 -5.69 -22.15
C HIS A 248 3.62 -4.53 -21.74
N LEU A 249 4.29 -4.63 -20.58
CA LEU A 249 5.11 -3.56 -20.01
C LEU A 249 6.61 -3.86 -20.06
N VAL A 250 7.00 -5.13 -20.20
CA VAL A 250 8.39 -5.57 -20.15
C VAL A 250 9.16 -5.20 -21.42
N SER A 251 10.40 -4.73 -21.26
CA SER A 251 11.36 -4.55 -22.33
C SER A 251 12.10 -5.84 -22.66
N SER A 252 12.82 -5.85 -23.80
CA SER A 252 13.69 -6.98 -24.17
C SER A 252 14.77 -7.32 -23.14
N THR A 253 15.09 -6.37 -22.24
CA THR A 253 16.08 -6.57 -21.17
C THR A 253 15.47 -6.99 -19.83
N GLY A 254 14.15 -7.26 -19.76
CA GLY A 254 13.46 -7.75 -18.56
C GLY A 254 13.04 -6.67 -17.54
N GLY A 255 13.31 -5.40 -17.79
CA GLY A 255 12.80 -4.27 -17.01
C GLY A 255 11.59 -3.62 -17.67
N PHE A 256 11.11 -2.51 -17.11
CA PHE A 256 10.08 -1.71 -17.75
C PHE A 256 10.57 -1.13 -19.11
N ARG A 257 9.68 -1.03 -20.09
CA ARG A 257 9.94 -0.23 -21.30
C ARG A 257 10.08 1.24 -20.92
N ARG A 258 11.14 1.90 -21.36
CA ARG A 258 11.42 3.30 -21.02
C ARG A 258 10.31 4.28 -21.40
N THR A 259 9.55 3.98 -22.47
CA THR A 259 8.40 4.79 -22.89
C THR A 259 7.19 4.66 -21.98
N LEU A 260 7.15 3.62 -21.12
CA LEU A 260 6.02 3.27 -20.26
C LEU A 260 6.28 3.49 -18.76
N SER A 261 7.53 3.79 -18.38
CA SER A 261 7.92 4.08 -16.99
C SER A 261 9.12 5.01 -16.98
N ASN A 262 9.12 5.97 -16.07
CA ASN A 262 10.22 6.92 -15.90
C ASN A 262 11.25 6.44 -14.85
N ASP A 263 10.80 5.71 -13.84
CA ASP A 263 11.62 5.24 -12.71
C ASP A 263 11.95 3.74 -12.76
N GLY A 264 11.40 3.02 -13.75
CA GLY A 264 11.60 1.58 -13.94
C GLY A 264 10.76 0.69 -13.02
N VAL A 265 9.79 1.28 -12.28
CA VAL A 265 8.88 0.57 -11.37
C VAL A 265 7.42 0.95 -11.61
N HIS A 266 7.12 2.24 -11.59
CA HIS A 266 5.76 2.74 -11.75
C HIS A 266 5.47 3.06 -13.22
N PRO A 267 4.29 2.67 -13.74
CA PRO A 267 3.87 3.11 -15.06
C PRO A 267 3.74 4.64 -15.11
N ASN A 268 4.18 5.26 -16.19
CA ASN A 268 3.80 6.63 -16.52
C ASN A 268 2.41 6.63 -17.20
N ARG A 269 1.90 7.81 -17.62
CA ARG A 269 0.57 7.91 -18.27
C ARG A 269 0.42 6.96 -19.47
N ASN A 270 1.48 6.73 -20.23
CA ASN A 270 1.46 5.78 -21.36
C ASN A 270 1.37 4.33 -20.85
N GLY A 271 2.11 3.97 -19.81
CA GLY A 271 2.04 2.66 -19.18
C GLY A 271 0.65 2.38 -18.60
N PHE A 272 0.07 3.36 -17.89
CA PHE A 272 -1.28 3.25 -17.36
C PHE A 272 -2.36 3.17 -18.46
N LYS A 273 -2.16 3.85 -19.60
CA LYS A 273 -3.06 3.69 -20.76
C LYS A 273 -3.08 2.24 -21.27
N VAL A 274 -1.93 1.59 -21.35
CA VAL A 274 -1.83 0.15 -21.69
C VAL A 274 -2.54 -0.70 -20.66
N MET A 275 -2.27 -0.47 -19.37
CA MET A 275 -2.90 -1.21 -18.28
C MET A 275 -4.43 -1.03 -18.25
N SER A 276 -4.92 0.19 -18.48
CA SER A 276 -6.35 0.48 -18.52
C SER A 276 -7.08 -0.27 -19.63
N ALA A 277 -6.49 -0.37 -20.82
CA ALA A 277 -7.07 -1.14 -21.91
C ALA A 277 -7.21 -2.63 -21.56
N LEU A 278 -6.17 -3.22 -20.95
CA LEU A 278 -6.17 -4.62 -20.53
C LEU A 278 -7.17 -4.87 -19.38
N ALA A 279 -7.22 -3.97 -18.40
CA ALA A 279 -8.16 -4.06 -17.28
C ALA A 279 -9.60 -3.96 -17.76
N ARG A 280 -9.90 -3.01 -18.65
CA ARG A 280 -11.24 -2.87 -19.22
C ARG A 280 -11.68 -4.12 -19.96
N ALA A 281 -10.84 -4.67 -20.82
CA ALA A 281 -11.12 -5.92 -21.51
C ALA A 281 -11.40 -7.09 -20.54
N ALA A 282 -10.69 -7.11 -19.40
CA ALA A 282 -10.95 -8.12 -18.38
C ALA A 282 -12.26 -7.86 -17.61
N ILE A 283 -12.59 -6.60 -17.30
CA ILE A 283 -13.83 -6.24 -16.61
C ILE A 283 -15.06 -6.52 -17.48
N ASP A 284 -15.02 -6.13 -18.74
CA ASP A 284 -16.17 -6.16 -19.65
C ASP A 284 -16.45 -7.55 -20.25
N LYS A 285 -15.49 -8.47 -20.20
CA LYS A 285 -15.69 -9.85 -20.63
C LYS A 285 -16.81 -10.48 -19.78
N PRO A 286 -17.81 -11.17 -20.39
CA PRO A 286 -18.85 -11.85 -19.63
C PRO A 286 -18.30 -12.84 -18.62
N TRP A 287 -18.81 -12.82 -17.39
CA TRP A 287 -18.50 -13.82 -16.38
C TRP A 287 -19.38 -15.05 -16.64
N ARG A 288 -18.76 -16.21 -16.79
CA ARG A 288 -19.51 -17.47 -16.82
C ARG A 288 -20.03 -17.69 -15.40
N HIS A 289 -21.35 -17.64 -15.22
CA HIS A 289 -22.00 -17.87 -13.93
C HIS A 289 -21.67 -19.31 -13.46
N ARG A 290 -20.69 -19.43 -12.57
CA ARG A 290 -20.39 -20.68 -11.85
C ARG A 290 -20.39 -20.44 -10.34
N TRP A 291 -21.34 -19.67 -9.83
CA TRP A 291 -21.75 -19.75 -8.43
C TRP A 291 -22.86 -20.82 -8.29
N ALA A 292 -22.79 -21.89 -9.11
CA ALA A 292 -23.78 -22.95 -9.10
C ALA A 292 -23.41 -23.98 -8.04
N ARG A 293 -24.23 -23.99 -6.98
CA ARG A 293 -24.57 -25.15 -6.14
C ARG A 293 -23.39 -25.97 -5.59
N GLY A 294 -22.97 -25.69 -4.36
CA GLY A 294 -22.05 -26.57 -3.64
C GLY A 294 -21.45 -26.06 -2.33
N LEU A 295 -22.15 -25.24 -1.54
CA LEU A 295 -21.79 -25.00 -0.15
C LEU A 295 -23.02 -25.14 0.78
N HIS A 296 -23.82 -26.21 0.53
CA HIS A 296 -24.71 -26.78 1.54
C HIS A 296 -24.31 -28.25 1.71
N ARG A 297 -23.24 -28.48 2.48
CA ARG A 297 -23.02 -29.69 3.30
C ARG A 297 -22.08 -29.33 4.45
#